data_b140485e8f5023d6d00736416dd9aa6e
#
_entry.id   b140485e8f5023d6d00736416dd9aa6e
#
_cell.length_a   1.000
_cell.length_b   1.000
_cell.length_c   1.000
_cell.angle_alpha   90.00
_cell.angle_beta   90.00
_cell.angle_gamma   90.00
#
_symmetry.space_group_name_H-M   'P 1'
#
loop_
_entity.id
_entity.type
_entity.pdbx_description
1 polymer ?
#
loop_
_entity_poly.entity_id
_entity_poly.type
_entity_poly.pdbx_seq_one_letter_code
_entity_poly.pdbx_strand_id
1 'polypeptide(L)'
;MKVENLCINCMREMKSQTGVCEHCGFDERKYDFPQHHMRPFTILAGKYLIGKAIGEGGFGITYIGMDLELEARVAIKEYYPQGAAARDNRTNDGTVRSYSENTRTFF
;
A
#
# COMPACT_ATOMS: atom_id res chain seq x y z
N MET A 1 15.77 2.31 9.79
CA MET A 1 14.77 2.84 8.81
C MET A 1 13.50 3.17 9.56
N LYS A 2 13.02 4.40 9.39
CA LYS A 2 11.75 4.81 9.99
C LYS A 2 10.65 4.66 8.96
N VAL A 3 9.74 3.74 9.23
CA VAL A 3 8.67 3.39 8.30
C VAL A 3 7.80 4.60 7.97
N GLU A 4 7.50 5.45 8.95
CA GLU A 4 6.66 6.61 8.74
C GLU A 4 7.31 7.67 7.85
N ASN A 5 8.59 7.55 7.58
CA ASN A 5 9.30 8.48 6.69
C ASN A 5 9.44 7.95 5.27
N LEU A 6 8.93 6.75 4.99
CA LEU A 6 9.03 6.21 3.64
C LEU A 6 8.03 6.88 2.71
N CYS A 7 8.48 7.17 1.49
CA CYS A 7 7.60 7.71 0.46
C CYS A 7 6.68 6.60 -0.06
N ILE A 8 5.39 6.84 -0.06
CA ILE A 8 4.44 5.81 -0.50
C ILE A 8 4.47 5.56 -2.01
N ASN A 9 5.25 6.34 -2.76
CA ASN A 9 5.39 6.16 -4.20
C ASN A 9 6.69 5.45 -4.59
N CYS A 10 7.81 5.79 -3.95
CA CYS A 10 9.10 5.19 -4.32
C CYS A 10 9.74 4.37 -3.20
N MET A 11 9.18 4.41 -2.01
CA MET A 11 9.64 3.67 -0.83
C MET A 11 11.03 4.06 -0.35
N ARG A 12 11.53 5.21 -0.77
CA ARG A 12 12.75 5.76 -0.21
C ARG A 12 12.43 6.58 1.02
N GLU A 13 13.36 6.62 1.95
CA GLU A 13 13.20 7.40 3.16
C GLU A 13 13.31 8.89 2.82
N MET A 14 12.28 9.65 3.17
CA MET A 14 12.25 11.09 2.91
C MET A 14 12.88 11.84 4.06
N LYS A 15 13.66 12.86 3.74
CA LYS A 15 14.19 13.80 4.73
C LYS A 15 13.35 15.06 4.78
N SER A 16 12.64 15.34 3.70
CA SER A 16 11.75 16.49 3.60
C SER A 16 10.56 16.32 4.52
N GLN A 17 10.12 17.42 5.13
CA GLN A 17 8.92 17.42 5.96
C GLN A 17 7.78 18.19 5.31
N THR A 18 7.90 18.45 4.00
CA THR A 18 6.89 19.22 3.28
C THR A 18 5.75 18.37 2.74
N GLY A 19 5.90 17.05 2.79
CA GLY A 19 4.95 16.13 2.15
C GLY A 19 5.33 15.77 0.73
N VAL A 20 6.34 16.43 0.17
CA VAL A 20 6.82 16.16 -1.19
C VAL A 20 8.13 15.41 -1.08
N CYS A 21 8.20 14.25 -1.74
CA CYS A 21 9.41 13.44 -1.71
C CYS A 21 10.52 14.09 -2.54
N GLU A 22 11.68 14.26 -1.93
CA GLU A 22 12.82 14.84 -2.61
C GLU A 22 13.44 13.91 -3.64
N HIS A 23 13.09 12.62 -3.60
CA HIS A 23 13.64 11.63 -4.53
C HIS A 23 12.81 11.50 -5.81
N CYS A 24 11.48 11.50 -5.69
CA CYS A 24 10.62 11.26 -6.84
C CYS A 24 9.62 12.38 -7.11
N GLY A 25 9.52 13.37 -6.21
CA GLY A 25 8.61 14.50 -6.39
C GLY A 25 7.15 14.23 -6.06
N PHE A 26 6.84 13.04 -5.57
CA PHE A 26 5.46 12.71 -5.23
C PHE A 26 5.02 13.49 -4.00
N ASP A 27 3.81 14.07 -4.07
CA ASP A 27 3.22 14.80 -2.95
C ASP A 27 2.13 13.94 -2.31
N GLU A 28 2.45 13.33 -1.18
CA GLU A 28 1.51 12.41 -0.52
C GLU A 28 0.29 13.11 0.03
N ARG A 29 0.36 14.43 0.22
CA ARG A 29 -0.80 15.20 0.68
C ARG A 29 -1.90 15.26 -0.37
N LYS A 30 -1.56 15.03 -1.64
CA LYS A 30 -2.49 15.05 -2.75
C LYS A 30 -2.96 13.67 -3.16
N TYR A 31 -2.47 12.63 -2.50
CA TYR A 31 -2.87 11.28 -2.83
C TYR A 31 -4.27 11.02 -2.29
N ASP A 32 -5.19 10.78 -3.21
CA ASP A 32 -6.58 10.47 -2.89
C ASP A 32 -6.85 9.07 -3.43
N PHE A 33 -7.36 8.19 -2.61
CA PHE A 33 -7.56 6.80 -3.00
C PHE A 33 -9.00 6.37 -2.72
N PRO A 34 -9.56 5.49 -3.58
CA PRO A 34 -10.90 4.99 -3.37
C PRO A 34 -11.00 4.20 -2.06
N GLN A 35 -12.21 4.17 -1.51
CA GLN A 35 -12.45 3.53 -0.23
C GLN A 35 -12.09 2.05 -0.23
N HIS A 36 -12.16 1.38 -1.37
CA HIS A 36 -11.85 -0.05 -1.45
C HIS A 36 -10.35 -0.34 -1.52
N HIS A 37 -9.50 0.68 -1.67
CA HIS A 37 -8.06 0.47 -1.61
C HIS A 37 -7.59 0.37 -0.16
N MET A 38 -6.51 -0.35 0.07
CA MET A 38 -5.87 -0.36 1.37
C MET A 38 -5.24 1.00 1.64
N ARG A 39 -5.30 1.42 2.89
CA ARG A 39 -4.68 2.69 3.29
C ARG A 39 -3.16 2.58 3.21
N PRO A 40 -2.49 3.64 2.75
CA PRO A 40 -1.03 3.69 2.85
C PRO A 40 -0.59 3.50 4.29
N PHE A 41 0.58 2.90 4.46
CA PHE A 41 1.18 2.55 5.76
C PHE A 41 0.52 1.40 6.49
N THR A 42 -0.44 0.71 5.86
CA THR A 42 -0.91 -0.57 6.37
C THR A 42 0.24 -1.57 6.32
N ILE A 43 0.39 -2.38 7.35
CA ILE A 43 1.42 -3.42 7.37
C ILE A 43 0.73 -4.78 7.36
N LEU A 44 1.01 -5.56 6.32
CA LEU A 44 0.45 -6.90 6.15
C LEU A 44 1.42 -7.94 6.69
N ALA A 45 0.87 -8.91 7.40
CA ALA A 45 1.64 -10.03 7.96
C ALA A 45 2.82 -9.57 8.82
N GLY A 46 2.74 -8.35 9.38
CA GLY A 46 3.80 -7.78 10.17
C GLY A 46 5.08 -7.50 9.39
N LYS A 47 5.04 -7.53 8.07
CA LYS A 47 6.25 -7.56 7.26
C LYS A 47 6.18 -6.65 6.04
N TYR A 48 5.01 -6.48 5.43
CA TYR A 48 4.90 -5.76 4.16
C TYR A 48 4.17 -4.44 4.35
N LEU A 49 4.87 -3.35 4.13
CA LEU A 49 4.29 -2.02 4.21
C LEU A 49 3.63 -1.68 2.89
N ILE A 50 2.39 -1.23 2.95
CA ILE A 50 1.61 -0.86 1.77
C ILE A 50 1.81 0.61 1.47
N GLY A 51 2.13 0.90 0.22
CA GLY A 51 2.17 2.27 -0.27
C GLY A 51 1.02 2.56 -1.21
N LYS A 52 1.31 3.32 -2.25
CA LYS A 52 0.33 3.77 -3.23
C LYS A 52 -0.10 2.63 -4.14
N ALA A 53 -1.37 2.61 -4.53
CA ALA A 53 -1.84 1.69 -5.57
C ALA A 53 -1.25 2.13 -6.92
N ILE A 54 -0.70 1.17 -7.65
CA ILE A 54 -0.06 1.44 -8.94
C ILE A 54 -0.81 0.79 -10.09
N GLY A 55 -1.83 -0.01 -9.81
CA GLY A 55 -2.65 -0.59 -10.84
C GLY A 55 -3.87 -1.26 -10.23
N GLU A 56 -4.92 -1.35 -11.04
CA GLU A 56 -6.14 -2.02 -10.63
C GLU A 56 -6.79 -2.64 -11.85
N GLY A 57 -7.20 -3.91 -11.73
CA GLY A 57 -7.90 -4.61 -12.78
C GLY A 57 -9.15 -5.27 -12.23
N GLY A 58 -9.78 -6.14 -13.05
CA GLY A 58 -11.01 -6.79 -12.66
C GLY A 58 -10.88 -7.75 -11.48
N PHE A 59 -9.68 -8.21 -11.20
CA PHE A 59 -9.45 -9.19 -10.14
C PHE A 59 -8.61 -8.70 -8.99
N GLY A 60 -8.11 -7.49 -9.05
CA GLY A 60 -7.32 -7.04 -7.92
C GLY A 60 -6.68 -5.70 -8.09
N ILE A 61 -5.95 -5.33 -7.05
CA ILE A 61 -5.28 -4.05 -6.92
C ILE A 61 -3.81 -4.34 -6.66
N THR A 62 -2.92 -3.63 -7.35
CA THR A 62 -1.48 -3.75 -7.14
C THR A 62 -0.97 -2.50 -6.45
N TYR A 63 -0.20 -2.68 -5.40
CA TYR A 63 0.38 -1.58 -4.61
C TYR A 63 1.89 -1.64 -4.70
N ILE A 64 2.52 -0.47 -4.65
CA ILE A 64 3.94 -0.44 -4.31
C ILE A 64 4.06 -0.72 -2.82
N GLY A 65 5.09 -1.44 -2.42
CA GLY A 65 5.27 -1.74 -1.01
C GLY A 65 6.74 -1.94 -0.67
N MET A 66 6.96 -2.23 0.59
CA MET A 66 8.29 -2.48 1.13
C MET A 66 8.26 -3.76 1.95
N ASP A 67 9.17 -4.67 1.63
CA ASP A 67 9.46 -5.80 2.51
C ASP A 67 10.34 -5.25 3.63
N LEU A 68 9.77 -5.14 4.83
CA LEU A 68 10.47 -4.51 5.94
C LEU A 68 11.61 -5.37 6.47
N GLU A 69 11.55 -6.66 6.24
CA GLU A 69 12.58 -7.58 6.67
C GLU A 69 13.80 -7.50 5.76
N LEU A 70 13.57 -7.48 4.46
CA LEU A 70 14.64 -7.39 3.47
C LEU A 70 15.00 -5.97 3.10
N GLU A 71 14.20 -4.99 3.52
CA GLU A 71 14.33 -3.57 3.15
C GLU A 71 14.38 -3.39 1.64
N ALA A 72 13.46 -4.07 0.95
CA ALA A 72 13.41 -4.09 -0.50
C ALA A 72 12.03 -3.69 -0.99
N ARG A 73 11.97 -2.95 -2.10
CA ARG A 73 10.70 -2.62 -2.73
C ARG A 73 10.08 -3.86 -3.32
N VAL A 74 8.76 -3.97 -3.18
CA VAL A 74 8.00 -5.10 -3.69
C VAL A 74 6.72 -4.57 -4.32
N ALA A 75 6.12 -5.38 -5.18
CA ALA A 75 4.75 -5.16 -5.64
C ALA A 75 3.86 -6.12 -4.87
N ILE A 76 2.80 -5.59 -4.29
CA ILE A 76 1.87 -6.39 -3.50
C ILE A 76 0.54 -6.39 -4.24
N LYS A 77 0.10 -7.58 -4.62
CA LYS A 77 -1.14 -7.73 -5.35
C LYS A 77 -2.21 -8.28 -4.43
N GLU A 78 -3.27 -7.51 -4.30
CA GLU A 78 -4.42 -7.90 -3.50
C GLU A 78 -5.49 -8.46 -4.43
N TYR A 79 -5.97 -9.65 -4.13
CA TYR A 79 -7.09 -10.23 -4.87
C TYR A 79 -8.37 -9.56 -4.37
N TYR A 80 -9.01 -8.82 -5.26
CA TYR A 80 -10.21 -8.05 -4.92
C TYR A 80 -11.12 -8.01 -6.15
N PRO A 81 -11.94 -9.07 -6.38
CA PRO A 81 -12.83 -9.09 -7.54
C PRO A 81 -13.88 -7.99 -7.42
N GLN A 82 -14.07 -7.24 -8.50
CA GLN A 82 -15.04 -6.16 -8.51
C GLN A 82 -16.45 -6.71 -8.30
N GLY A 83 -17.21 -6.03 -7.42
CA GLY A 83 -18.58 -6.39 -7.14
C GLY A 83 -18.77 -7.60 -6.27
N ALA A 84 -17.69 -8.29 -5.89
CA ALA A 84 -17.79 -9.52 -5.12
C ALA A 84 -17.50 -9.33 -3.63
N ALA A 85 -16.88 -8.24 -3.25
CA ALA A 85 -16.51 -7.98 -1.85
C ALA A 85 -16.48 -6.49 -1.60
N ALA A 86 -16.58 -6.14 -0.32
CA ALA A 86 -16.41 -4.76 0.14
C ALA A 86 -15.46 -4.76 1.32
N ARG A 87 -14.56 -3.78 1.35
CA ARG A 87 -13.64 -3.63 2.46
C ARG A 87 -14.38 -3.05 3.67
N ASP A 88 -14.15 -3.65 4.81
CA ASP A 88 -14.73 -3.14 6.05
C ASP A 88 -13.75 -2.14 6.67
N ASN A 89 -14.01 -0.87 6.45
CA ASN A 89 -13.14 0.19 6.93
C ASN A 89 -13.23 0.44 8.43
N ARG A 90 -14.16 -0.20 9.10
CA ARG A 90 -14.29 -0.05 10.55
C ARG A 90 -13.23 -0.82 11.30
N THR A 91 -12.57 -1.77 10.66
CA THR A 91 -11.55 -2.56 11.32
C THR A 91 -10.21 -1.85 11.41
N ASN A 92 -9.97 -0.86 10.58
CA ASN A 92 -8.72 -0.08 10.51
C ASN A 92 -7.49 -0.91 10.17
N ASP A 93 -7.63 -2.17 9.84
CA ASP A 93 -6.50 -3.01 9.50
C ASP A 93 -6.29 -3.13 7.99
N GLY A 94 -7.19 -2.56 7.22
CA GLY A 94 -7.06 -2.52 5.76
C GLY A 94 -7.32 -3.83 5.05
N THR A 95 -7.67 -4.89 5.77
CA THR A 95 -7.90 -6.17 5.12
C THR A 95 -9.27 -6.23 4.48
N VAL A 96 -9.36 -6.96 3.38
CA VAL A 96 -10.62 -7.31 2.74
C VAL A 96 -11.12 -8.57 3.43
N ARG A 97 -12.21 -8.47 4.14
CA ARG A 97 -12.66 -9.52 5.05
C ARG A 97 -12.81 -10.87 4.38
N SER A 98 -13.36 -10.89 3.18
CA SER A 98 -13.62 -12.14 2.46
C SER A 98 -12.39 -12.70 1.77
N TYR A 99 -11.33 -11.91 1.65
CA TYR A 99 -10.20 -12.27 0.80
C TYR A 99 -8.85 -12.03 1.45
N SER A 100 -8.81 -11.79 2.75
CA SER A 100 -7.55 -11.48 3.42
C SER A 100 -6.50 -12.58 3.22
N GLU A 101 -6.92 -13.83 3.17
CA GLU A 101 -6.01 -14.94 2.94
C GLU A 101 -5.55 -15.04 1.50
N ASN A 102 -6.15 -14.28 0.59
CA ASN A 102 -5.82 -14.30 -0.82
C ASN A 102 -4.87 -13.19 -1.23
N THR A 103 -4.43 -12.38 -0.28
CA THR A 103 -3.45 -11.33 -0.56
C THR A 103 -2.12 -11.97 -0.90
N ARG A 104 -1.49 -11.48 -1.97
CA ARG A 104 -0.23 -12.03 -2.47
C ARG A 104 0.80 -10.95 -2.59
N THR A 105 2.06 -11.33 -2.40
CA THR A 105 3.20 -10.44 -2.56
C THR A 105 4.05 -10.94 -3.72
N PHE A 106 4.46 -10.01 -4.58
CA PHE A 106 5.30 -10.32 -5.73
C PHE A 106 6.52 -9.40 -5.74
N PHE A 107 7.63 -9.90 -6.25
CA PHE A 107 8.91 -9.18 -6.26
C PHE A 107 9.41 -8.97 -7.66
#